data_c60d365cbd0394cfc63555c12719968c
#
_entry.id   c60d365cbd0394cfc63555c12719968c
#
_cell.length_a   1.000
_cell.length_b   1.000
_cell.length_c   1.000
_cell.angle_alpha   90.00
_cell.angle_beta   90.00
_cell.angle_gamma   90.00
#
_symmetry.space_group_name_H-M   'P 1'
#
loop_
_entity.id
_entity.type
_entity.pdbx_description
1 polymer ?
#
loop_
_entity_poly.entity_id
_entity_poly.type
_entity_poly.pdbx_seq_one_letter_code
_entity_poly.pdbx_strand_id
1 'polypeptide(L)'
;MSFGPIHIDHIGIATSDLDEASLFWTLLGLTQSMDDEIVEDQGVKTRFFSTSTAEASPESHPPMVELLEPTGEDTPIGRFLEKRGPGVQQICFRVGDLEGLIAHLVENGIRMIDHEPRIGAGGKRIAFVHPKSTGGVLVELTESSH
;
A
#
# COMPACT_ATOMS: atom_id res chain seq x y z
N MET A 1 -21.87 10.64 7.36
CA MET A 1 -20.61 10.53 8.13
C MET A 1 -19.45 10.49 7.16
N SER A 2 -18.44 11.31 7.41
CA SER A 2 -17.30 11.41 6.49
C SER A 2 -16.00 11.06 7.20
N PHE A 3 -15.15 10.31 6.51
CA PHE A 3 -13.82 9.94 7.02
C PHE A 3 -12.72 10.72 6.31
N GLY A 4 -13.08 11.88 5.81
CA GLY A 4 -12.22 12.78 5.05
C GLY A 4 -12.25 12.47 3.57
N PRO A 5 -11.51 13.20 2.74
CA PRO A 5 -11.37 12.82 1.34
C PRO A 5 -10.71 11.45 1.24
N ILE A 6 -11.19 10.63 0.32
CA ILE A 6 -10.64 9.30 0.07
C ILE A 6 -9.87 9.33 -1.24
N HIS A 7 -8.59 8.99 -1.18
CA HIS A 7 -7.71 8.99 -2.36
C HIS A 7 -7.01 7.65 -2.49
N ILE A 8 -6.70 7.25 -3.70
CA ILE A 8 -5.77 6.13 -3.89
C ILE A 8 -4.39 6.66 -3.51
N ASP A 9 -3.78 6.05 -2.50
CA ASP A 9 -2.42 6.43 -2.07
C ASP A 9 -1.37 5.76 -2.94
N HIS A 10 -1.50 4.45 -3.13
CA HIS A 10 -0.58 3.70 -3.98
C HIS A 10 -1.18 2.36 -4.38
N ILE A 11 -0.55 1.77 -5.40
CA ILE A 11 -0.83 0.41 -5.85
C ILE A 11 0.42 -0.41 -5.52
N GLY A 12 0.25 -1.50 -4.78
CA GLY A 12 1.34 -2.36 -4.35
C GLY A 12 1.52 -3.54 -5.30
N ILE A 13 2.73 -3.71 -5.80
CA ILE A 13 3.07 -4.74 -6.79
C ILE A 13 4.15 -5.64 -6.20
N ALA A 14 3.84 -6.93 -6.09
CA ALA A 14 4.79 -7.93 -5.59
C ALA A 14 5.81 -8.29 -6.65
N THR A 15 7.08 -8.34 -6.26
CA THR A 15 8.17 -8.76 -7.13
C THR A 15 9.20 -9.56 -6.34
N SER A 16 9.95 -10.39 -7.03
CA SER A 16 11.06 -11.14 -6.42
C SER A 16 12.35 -10.31 -6.38
N ASP A 17 12.42 -9.20 -7.12
CA ASP A 17 13.64 -8.39 -7.24
C ASP A 17 13.27 -6.94 -7.55
N LEU A 18 13.52 -6.05 -6.58
CA LEU A 18 13.20 -4.63 -6.73
C LEU A 18 13.94 -3.97 -7.89
N ASP A 19 15.22 -4.27 -8.04
CA ASP A 19 16.03 -3.64 -9.08
C ASP A 19 15.54 -4.03 -10.48
N GLU A 20 15.30 -5.30 -10.68
CA GLU A 20 14.81 -5.81 -11.95
C GLU A 20 13.42 -5.25 -12.27
N ALA A 21 12.51 -5.25 -11.28
CA ALA A 21 11.16 -4.74 -11.47
C ALA A 21 11.13 -3.23 -11.71
N SER A 22 12.10 -2.49 -11.20
CA SER A 22 12.13 -1.03 -11.32
C SER A 22 12.38 -0.55 -12.75
N LEU A 23 12.94 -1.39 -13.59
CA LEU A 23 13.34 -0.98 -14.94
C LEU A 23 12.16 -0.40 -15.75
N PHE A 24 11.04 -1.12 -15.76
CA PHE A 24 9.87 -0.65 -16.52
C PHE A 24 9.39 0.71 -16.03
N TRP A 25 9.26 0.87 -14.71
CA TRP A 25 8.71 2.09 -14.13
C TRP A 25 9.63 3.29 -14.37
N THR A 26 10.94 3.06 -14.29
CA THR A 26 11.93 4.10 -14.61
C THR A 26 11.87 4.50 -16.08
N LEU A 27 11.77 3.52 -16.98
CA LEU A 27 11.67 3.78 -18.42
C LEU A 27 10.36 4.48 -18.78
N LEU A 28 9.29 4.19 -18.04
CA LEU A 28 8.00 4.86 -18.22
C LEU A 28 8.10 6.35 -17.87
N GLY A 29 9.05 6.73 -17.01
CA GLY A 29 9.23 8.12 -16.61
C GLY A 29 8.95 8.39 -15.15
N LEU A 30 8.65 7.35 -14.37
CA LEU A 30 8.44 7.54 -12.94
C LEU A 30 9.75 7.69 -12.21
N THR A 31 9.73 8.40 -11.10
CA THR A 31 10.91 8.68 -10.29
C THR A 31 10.74 8.07 -8.91
N GLN A 32 11.78 7.40 -8.43
CA GLN A 32 11.75 6.88 -7.05
C GLN A 32 11.61 8.05 -6.09
N SER A 33 10.59 7.99 -5.25
CA SER A 33 10.23 9.13 -4.39
C SER A 33 10.92 9.14 -3.04
N MET A 34 11.43 7.98 -2.59
CA MET A 34 12.14 7.87 -1.32
C MET A 34 13.04 6.64 -1.35
N ASP A 35 13.95 6.55 -0.38
CA ASP A 35 14.85 5.40 -0.27
C ASP A 35 14.06 4.13 0.05
N ASP A 36 14.62 2.97 -0.33
CA ASP A 36 14.03 1.68 0.00
C ASP A 36 13.90 1.54 1.52
N GLU A 37 12.85 0.88 1.94
CA GLU A 37 12.58 0.67 3.36
C GLU A 37 12.25 -0.79 3.61
N ILE A 38 12.75 -1.33 4.74
CA ILE A 38 12.35 -2.66 5.22
C ILE A 38 11.32 -2.46 6.31
N VAL A 39 10.13 -3.02 6.09
CA VAL A 39 9.04 -3.01 7.07
C VAL A 39 9.03 -4.40 7.71
N GLU A 40 9.71 -4.53 8.85
CA GLU A 40 9.98 -5.83 9.44
C GLU A 40 8.74 -6.63 9.82
N ASP A 41 7.74 -5.99 10.42
CA ASP A 41 6.54 -6.72 10.84
C ASP A 41 5.67 -7.17 9.66
N GLN A 42 5.90 -6.63 8.47
CA GLN A 42 5.25 -7.09 7.25
C GLN A 42 6.15 -8.02 6.42
N GLY A 43 7.43 -8.13 6.79
CA GLY A 43 8.37 -9.00 6.08
C GLY A 43 8.62 -8.56 4.65
N VAL A 44 8.75 -7.26 4.41
CA VAL A 44 8.84 -6.73 3.07
C VAL A 44 9.84 -5.59 2.97
N LYS A 45 10.49 -5.49 1.81
CA LYS A 45 11.29 -4.35 1.42
C LYS A 45 10.53 -3.60 0.34
N THR A 46 10.35 -2.29 0.52
CA THR A 46 9.51 -1.49 -0.36
C THR A 46 10.30 -0.44 -1.13
N ARG A 47 9.82 -0.15 -2.32
CA ARG A 47 10.36 0.93 -3.15
C ARG A 47 9.20 1.67 -3.80
N PHE A 48 9.11 2.98 -3.58
CA PHE A 48 8.02 3.79 -4.09
C PHE A 48 8.44 4.60 -5.31
N PHE A 49 7.57 4.64 -6.30
CA PHE A 49 7.73 5.49 -7.46
C PHE A 49 6.60 6.50 -7.51
N SER A 50 6.95 7.77 -7.73
CA SER A 50 5.98 8.84 -7.87
C SER A 50 5.45 8.89 -9.29
N THR A 51 4.13 9.07 -9.43
CA THR A 51 3.49 9.30 -10.73
C THR A 51 3.35 10.77 -11.03
N SER A 52 3.78 11.65 -10.11
CA SER A 52 3.68 13.08 -10.33
C SER A 52 4.77 13.59 -11.26
N THR A 53 4.48 14.70 -11.90
CA THR A 53 5.45 15.46 -12.68
C THR A 53 5.86 16.68 -11.88
N ALA A 54 6.88 17.40 -12.35
CA ALA A 54 7.32 18.65 -11.74
C ALA A 54 6.22 19.72 -11.69
N GLU A 55 5.16 19.55 -12.48
CA GLU A 55 4.04 20.49 -12.57
C GLU A 55 2.96 20.20 -11.51
N ALA A 56 3.07 19.07 -10.82
CA ALA A 56 2.09 18.74 -9.78
C ALA A 56 2.14 19.74 -8.64
N SER A 57 0.96 20.15 -8.17
CA SER A 57 0.84 21.03 -7.02
C SER A 57 1.47 20.38 -5.79
N PRO A 58 2.15 21.15 -4.91
CA PRO A 58 2.62 20.60 -3.63
C PRO A 58 1.52 19.99 -2.77
N GLU A 59 0.28 20.42 -2.97
CA GLU A 59 -0.88 19.88 -2.25
C GLU A 59 -1.43 18.63 -2.92
N SER A 60 -1.01 18.35 -4.15
CA SER A 60 -1.44 17.18 -4.89
C SER A 60 -0.74 15.94 -4.34
N HIS A 61 -1.51 14.87 -4.18
CA HIS A 61 -0.98 13.59 -3.75
C HIS A 61 -1.34 12.54 -4.80
N PRO A 62 -0.68 12.61 -5.98
CA PRO A 62 -0.97 11.62 -7.02
C PRO A 62 -0.62 10.23 -6.55
N PRO A 63 -1.35 9.21 -7.02
CA PRO A 63 -1.07 7.83 -6.62
C PRO A 63 0.36 7.43 -6.95
N MET A 64 0.93 6.60 -6.08
CA MET A 64 2.27 6.06 -6.28
C MET A 64 2.20 4.60 -6.69
N VAL A 65 3.29 4.08 -7.21
CA VAL A 65 3.49 2.65 -7.41
C VAL A 65 4.48 2.19 -6.35
N GLU A 66 4.09 1.18 -5.59
CA GLU A 66 4.95 0.58 -4.58
C GLU A 66 5.37 -0.81 -5.04
N LEU A 67 6.68 -1.05 -5.13
CA LEU A 67 7.20 -2.39 -5.40
C LEU A 67 7.50 -3.07 -4.06
N LEU A 68 7.11 -4.33 -3.94
CA LEU A 68 7.17 -5.09 -2.70
C LEU A 68 7.99 -6.35 -2.92
N GLU A 69 9.16 -6.42 -2.28
CA GLU A 69 10.04 -7.59 -2.34
C GLU A 69 10.02 -8.28 -0.97
N PRO A 70 9.75 -9.59 -0.90
CA PRO A 70 9.70 -10.25 0.40
C PRO A 70 11.09 -10.36 1.01
N THR A 71 11.14 -10.27 2.34
CA THR A 71 12.40 -10.49 3.08
C THR A 71 12.62 -11.97 3.37
N GLY A 72 11.64 -12.82 3.07
CA GLY A 72 11.73 -14.27 3.22
C GLY A 72 10.53 -14.95 2.60
N GLU A 73 10.62 -16.26 2.43
CA GLU A 73 9.55 -17.04 1.80
C GLU A 73 8.27 -17.09 2.65
N ASP A 74 8.44 -17.11 3.96
CA ASP A 74 7.30 -17.21 4.89
C ASP A 74 6.82 -15.83 5.30
N THR A 75 6.50 -15.02 4.31
CA THR A 75 5.96 -13.66 4.48
C THR A 75 4.72 -13.53 3.61
N PRO A 76 3.83 -12.54 3.87
CA PRO A 76 2.66 -12.36 3.01
C PRO A 76 3.01 -12.18 1.53
N ILE A 77 4.03 -11.39 1.22
CA ILE A 77 4.45 -11.18 -0.18
C ILE A 77 5.11 -12.44 -0.74
N GLY A 78 5.92 -13.14 0.07
CA GLY A 78 6.54 -14.41 -0.34
C GLY A 78 5.47 -15.43 -0.71
N ARG A 79 4.44 -15.56 0.11
CA ARG A 79 3.33 -16.48 -0.16
C ARG A 79 2.52 -16.07 -1.39
N PHE A 80 2.33 -14.75 -1.58
CA PHE A 80 1.64 -14.24 -2.77
C PHE A 80 2.41 -14.62 -4.04
N LEU A 81 3.73 -14.41 -4.05
CA LEU A 81 4.57 -14.74 -5.20
C LEU A 81 4.54 -16.23 -5.52
N GLU A 82 4.57 -17.07 -4.48
CA GLU A 82 4.52 -18.52 -4.66
C GLU A 82 3.20 -18.95 -5.31
N LYS A 83 2.10 -18.37 -4.89
CA LYS A 83 0.77 -18.77 -5.37
C LYS A 83 0.40 -18.12 -6.71
N ARG A 84 0.79 -16.89 -6.93
CA ARG A 84 0.31 -16.10 -8.08
C ARG A 84 1.41 -15.55 -8.98
N GLY A 85 2.66 -15.57 -8.53
CA GLY A 85 3.73 -14.89 -9.24
C GLY A 85 3.68 -13.38 -9.06
N PRO A 86 4.56 -12.62 -9.73
CA PRO A 86 4.59 -11.17 -9.64
C PRO A 86 3.29 -10.54 -10.12
N GLY A 87 2.91 -9.44 -9.53
CA GLY A 87 1.71 -8.71 -9.94
C GLY A 87 1.16 -7.83 -8.84
N VAL A 88 0.03 -7.18 -9.14
CA VAL A 88 -0.65 -6.31 -8.18
C VAL A 88 -1.12 -7.13 -6.99
N GLN A 89 -0.68 -6.74 -5.81
CA GLN A 89 -1.00 -7.45 -4.58
C GLN A 89 -2.03 -6.68 -3.73
N GLN A 90 -1.96 -5.34 -3.75
CA GLN A 90 -2.84 -4.53 -2.91
C GLN A 90 -3.09 -3.16 -3.54
N ILE A 91 -4.17 -2.52 -3.07
CA ILE A 91 -4.46 -1.13 -3.36
C ILE A 91 -4.61 -0.43 -2.02
N CYS A 92 -3.92 0.70 -1.85
CA CYS A 92 -3.98 1.48 -0.62
C CYS A 92 -4.76 2.76 -0.82
N PHE A 93 -5.69 3.03 0.09
CA PHE A 93 -6.45 4.27 0.11
C PHE A 93 -6.04 5.12 1.29
N ARG A 94 -5.85 6.41 1.04
CA ARG A 94 -5.57 7.40 2.09
C ARG A 94 -6.88 8.00 2.56
N VAL A 95 -7.07 8.00 3.88
CA VAL A 95 -8.31 8.48 4.52
C VAL A 95 -7.99 9.50 5.60
N GLY A 96 -8.98 10.27 6.03
CA GLY A 96 -8.78 11.30 7.05
C GLY A 96 -8.88 10.79 8.47
N ASP A 97 -9.75 9.82 8.73
CA ASP A 97 -10.01 9.29 10.08
C ASP A 97 -9.99 7.77 10.02
N LEU A 98 -8.82 7.19 10.22
CA LEU A 98 -8.64 5.74 10.09
C LEU A 98 -9.40 4.97 11.16
N GLU A 99 -9.29 5.38 12.42
CA GLU A 99 -9.96 4.66 13.52
C GLU A 99 -11.48 4.69 13.36
N GLY A 100 -12.02 5.86 13.00
CA GLY A 100 -13.47 5.97 12.77
C GLY A 100 -13.93 5.13 11.60
N LEU A 101 -13.13 5.08 10.54
CA LEU A 101 -13.46 4.25 9.37
C LEU A 101 -13.45 2.77 9.72
N ILE A 102 -12.43 2.30 10.46
CA ILE A 102 -12.39 0.90 10.89
C ILE A 102 -13.64 0.53 11.67
N ALA A 103 -14.02 1.37 12.63
CA ALA A 103 -15.22 1.12 13.44
C ALA A 103 -16.47 1.06 12.57
N HIS A 104 -16.59 1.97 11.61
CA HIS A 104 -17.71 2.01 10.69
C HIS A 104 -17.78 0.74 9.82
N LEU A 105 -16.65 0.30 9.30
CA LEU A 105 -16.58 -0.91 8.49
C LEU A 105 -16.97 -2.14 9.29
N VAL A 106 -16.43 -2.28 10.49
CA VAL A 106 -16.74 -3.41 11.38
C VAL A 106 -18.23 -3.44 11.72
N GLU A 107 -18.83 -2.28 12.02
CA GLU A 107 -20.26 -2.18 12.30
C GLU A 107 -21.12 -2.66 11.13
N ASN A 108 -20.61 -2.52 9.92
CA ASN A 108 -21.32 -2.90 8.70
C ASN A 108 -20.94 -4.29 8.19
N GLY A 109 -20.30 -5.11 9.04
CA GLY A 109 -20.03 -6.50 8.71
C GLY A 109 -18.79 -6.72 7.86
N ILE A 110 -17.97 -5.69 7.67
CA ILE A 110 -16.72 -5.82 6.91
C ILE A 110 -15.66 -6.48 7.81
N ARG A 111 -14.99 -7.48 7.26
CA ARG A 111 -13.96 -8.21 7.98
C ARG A 111 -12.62 -7.49 7.83
N MET A 112 -12.06 -7.08 8.96
CA MET A 112 -10.74 -6.45 9.00
C MET A 112 -9.67 -7.48 9.32
N ILE A 113 -8.49 -7.33 8.72
CA ILE A 113 -7.30 -8.07 9.17
C ILE A 113 -6.77 -7.37 10.41
N ASP A 114 -6.69 -6.03 10.37
CA ASP A 114 -6.27 -5.23 11.51
C ASP A 114 -7.47 -4.49 12.09
N HIS A 115 -7.79 -4.74 13.35
CA HIS A 115 -8.89 -4.05 14.03
C HIS A 115 -8.43 -2.73 14.65
N GLU A 116 -7.12 -2.53 14.74
CA GLU A 116 -6.51 -1.31 15.22
C GLU A 116 -5.39 -0.91 14.27
N PRO A 117 -5.14 0.40 14.08
CA PRO A 117 -4.04 0.83 13.22
C PRO A 117 -2.69 0.31 13.74
N ARG A 118 -1.81 0.00 12.80
CA ARG A 118 -0.42 -0.34 13.08
C ARG A 118 0.49 0.51 12.20
N ILE A 119 1.78 0.47 12.45
CA ILE A 119 2.74 1.28 11.71
C ILE A 119 3.22 0.53 10.47
N GLY A 120 3.09 1.16 9.30
CA GLY A 120 3.57 0.64 8.04
C GLY A 120 4.72 1.46 7.48
N ALA A 121 4.94 1.33 6.18
CA ALA A 121 6.00 2.04 5.48
C ALA A 121 5.90 3.54 5.69
N GLY A 122 7.05 4.20 5.87
CA GLY A 122 7.10 5.64 6.09
C GLY A 122 6.60 6.07 7.45
N GLY A 123 6.42 5.14 8.40
CA GLY A 123 5.92 5.45 9.73
C GLY A 123 4.43 5.79 9.77
N LYS A 124 3.69 5.49 8.70
CA LYS A 124 2.27 5.82 8.61
C LYS A 124 1.42 4.81 9.36
N ARG A 125 0.28 5.28 9.88
CA ARG A 125 -0.70 4.40 10.49
C ARG A 125 -1.50 3.72 9.40
N ILE A 126 -1.59 2.39 9.46
CA ILE A 126 -2.27 1.59 8.43
C ILE A 126 -3.15 0.52 9.05
N ALA A 127 -4.08 0.00 8.25
CA ALA A 127 -4.85 -1.19 8.58
C ALA A 127 -5.25 -1.89 7.29
N PHE A 128 -5.28 -3.23 7.32
CA PHE A 128 -5.69 -4.03 6.16
C PHE A 128 -7.11 -4.54 6.31
N VAL A 129 -7.86 -4.48 5.22
CA VAL A 129 -9.20 -5.05 5.10
C VAL A 129 -9.09 -6.43 4.47
N HIS A 130 -9.81 -7.42 5.01
CA HIS A 130 -9.72 -8.78 4.49
C HIS A 130 -10.34 -8.87 3.08
N PRO A 131 -9.66 -9.55 2.14
CA PRO A 131 -10.15 -9.65 0.75
C PRO A 131 -11.55 -10.23 0.59
N LYS A 132 -11.99 -11.05 1.53
CA LYS A 132 -13.35 -11.62 1.48
C LYS A 132 -14.44 -10.54 1.53
N SER A 133 -14.14 -9.39 2.13
CA SER A 133 -15.11 -8.30 2.23
C SER A 133 -14.98 -7.27 1.12
N THR A 134 -14.01 -7.41 0.22
CA THR A 134 -13.73 -6.42 -0.82
C THR A 134 -13.86 -6.99 -2.24
N GLY A 135 -14.40 -8.19 -2.37
CA GLY A 135 -14.49 -8.83 -3.68
C GLY A 135 -13.21 -9.47 -4.16
N GLY A 136 -12.29 -9.80 -3.25
CA GLY A 136 -11.05 -10.50 -3.58
C GLY A 136 -9.82 -9.62 -3.67
N VAL A 137 -9.94 -8.33 -3.34
CA VAL A 137 -8.82 -7.39 -3.40
C VAL A 137 -8.32 -7.10 -1.98
N LEU A 138 -7.02 -7.24 -1.75
CA LEU A 138 -6.44 -6.81 -0.49
C LEU A 138 -6.41 -5.28 -0.49
N VAL A 139 -7.09 -4.68 0.48
CA VAL A 139 -7.15 -3.22 0.59
C VAL A 139 -6.39 -2.78 1.84
N GLU A 140 -5.47 -1.86 1.65
CA GLU A 140 -4.77 -1.18 2.74
C GLU A 140 -5.39 0.20 2.92
N LEU A 141 -5.56 0.61 4.17
CA LEU A 141 -6.01 1.96 4.50
C LEU A 141 -4.87 2.67 5.22
N THR A 142 -4.60 3.90 4.84
CA THR A 142 -3.58 4.71 5.51
C THR A 142 -4.18 6.05 5.91
N GLU A 143 -3.74 6.59 7.04
CA GLU A 143 -4.25 7.86 7.52
C GLU A 143 -3.44 9.00 6.95
N SER A 144 -4.15 10.05 6.50
CA SER A 144 -3.48 11.26 6.03
C SER A 144 -2.67 11.88 7.16
N SER A 145 -1.42 12.22 6.86
CA SER A 145 -0.61 13.01 7.80
C SER A 145 -0.95 14.49 7.60
N HIS A 146 -1.02 15.19 8.70
CA HIS A 146 -1.32 16.63 8.68
C HIS A 146 -0.08 17.44 8.84
#